data_461611bf0854da310bca53e9ffd4b464
#
_entry.id   461611bf0854da310bca53e9ffd4b464
#
_cell.length_a   1.000
_cell.length_b   1.000
_cell.length_c   1.000
_cell.angle_alpha   90.00
_cell.angle_beta   90.00
_cell.angle_gamma   90.00
#
_symmetry.space_group_name_H-M   'P 1'
#
loop_
_entity.id
_entity.type
_entity.pdbx_description
1 polymer ?
#
loop_
_entity_poly.entity_id
_entity_poly.type
_entity_poly.pdbx_seq_one_letter_code
_entity_poly.pdbx_strand_id
1 'polypeptide(L)'
;MVAQKTNRQKELGKGNSLSYFYNLFTSIFEYKPRIVQVDFDDAQYHFNIFSMSAGICKFNGGGMMQLPNAIPDDGLIDITVIKKVGLGTLLAQLRNLYTGQFIKHPKVATFRAQKVKIECKKGRFMMEADGESLGHAPFEVSLLPKALRIIVGKEYGW
;
A
#
# COMPACT_ATOMS: atom_id res chain seq x y z
N MET A 1 1.10 -9.39 -6.18
CA MET A 1 0.98 -9.55 -7.66
C MET A 1 2.08 -8.84 -8.43
N VAL A 2 2.26 -7.52 -8.25
CA VAL A 2 3.33 -6.76 -8.95
C VAL A 2 4.70 -7.25 -8.52
N ALA A 3 4.97 -7.32 -7.21
CA ALA A 3 6.24 -7.77 -6.67
C ALA A 3 6.59 -9.19 -7.15
N GLN A 4 5.65 -10.12 -7.11
CA GLN A 4 5.90 -11.49 -7.60
C GLN A 4 6.28 -11.56 -9.08
N LYS A 5 5.59 -10.78 -9.95
CA LYS A 5 5.94 -10.70 -11.37
C LYS A 5 7.32 -10.07 -11.59
N THR A 6 7.62 -9.01 -10.84
CA THR A 6 8.89 -8.29 -10.95
C THR A 6 10.06 -9.11 -10.42
N ASN A 7 9.90 -9.81 -9.28
CA ASN A 7 10.94 -10.66 -8.71
C ASN A 7 11.27 -11.81 -9.65
N ARG A 8 10.27 -12.49 -10.21
CA ARG A 8 10.48 -13.54 -11.22
C ARG A 8 11.23 -13.04 -12.47
N GLN A 9 10.96 -11.79 -12.92
CA GLN A 9 11.69 -11.20 -14.05
C GLN A 9 13.13 -10.84 -13.70
N LYS A 10 13.40 -10.39 -12.45
CA LYS A 10 14.75 -10.13 -11.96
C LYS A 10 15.57 -11.41 -11.91
N GLU A 11 15.00 -12.51 -11.41
CA GLU A 11 15.62 -13.84 -11.40
C GLU A 11 15.99 -14.32 -12.82
N LEU A 12 15.20 -13.93 -13.82
CA LEU A 12 15.45 -14.24 -15.23
C LEU A 12 16.38 -13.22 -15.93
N GLY A 13 16.99 -12.29 -15.18
CA GLY A 13 17.91 -11.28 -15.72
C GLY A 13 17.27 -10.19 -16.59
N LYS A 14 15.92 -10.07 -16.58
CA LYS A 14 15.13 -9.14 -17.41
C LYS A 14 14.54 -7.98 -16.62
N GLY A 15 15.01 -7.73 -15.39
CA GLY A 15 14.48 -6.67 -14.51
C GLY A 15 15.01 -5.30 -14.89
N ASN A 16 14.18 -4.46 -15.54
CA ASN A 16 14.44 -3.04 -15.75
C ASN A 16 13.22 -2.21 -15.33
N SER A 17 13.37 -0.89 -15.26
CA SER A 17 12.28 0.02 -14.86
C SER A 17 11.05 -0.13 -15.77
N LEU A 18 11.24 -0.36 -17.06
CA LEU A 18 10.15 -0.55 -18.01
C LEU A 18 9.33 -1.82 -17.69
N SER A 19 10.00 -2.90 -17.32
CA SER A 19 9.34 -4.16 -16.90
C SER A 19 8.52 -3.97 -15.64
N TYR A 20 8.99 -3.15 -14.71
CA TYR A 20 8.22 -2.81 -13.51
C TYR A 20 6.92 -2.06 -13.86
N PHE A 21 7.01 -1.01 -14.68
CA PHE A 21 5.82 -0.27 -15.14
C PHE A 21 4.85 -1.15 -15.93
N TYR A 22 5.35 -2.03 -16.79
CA TYR A 22 4.51 -2.97 -17.52
C TYR A 22 3.79 -3.94 -16.57
N ASN A 23 4.48 -4.49 -15.58
CA ASN A 23 3.89 -5.38 -14.57
C ASN A 23 2.88 -4.66 -13.68
N LEU A 24 3.16 -3.41 -13.30
CA LEU A 24 2.21 -2.57 -12.58
C LEU A 24 0.94 -2.37 -13.41
N PHE A 25 1.11 -1.97 -14.67
CA PHE A 25 0.00 -1.71 -15.57
C PHE A 25 -0.87 -2.97 -15.81
N THR A 26 -0.25 -4.10 -16.16
CA THR A 26 -0.99 -5.36 -16.38
C THR A 26 -1.67 -5.86 -15.11
N SER A 27 -1.05 -5.67 -13.93
CA SER A 27 -1.63 -6.05 -12.65
C SER A 27 -2.89 -5.24 -12.31
N ILE A 28 -2.98 -3.99 -12.74
CA ILE A 28 -4.18 -3.16 -12.58
C ILE A 28 -5.38 -3.79 -13.33
N PHE A 29 -5.17 -4.32 -14.53
CA PHE A 29 -6.25 -4.95 -15.31
C PHE A 29 -6.68 -6.30 -14.75
N GLU A 30 -5.76 -7.05 -14.15
CA GLU A 30 -6.04 -8.36 -13.56
C GLU A 30 -6.68 -8.26 -12.18
N TYR A 31 -6.63 -7.07 -11.55
CA TYR A 31 -7.05 -6.91 -10.18
C TYR A 31 -8.58 -6.87 -10.05
N LYS A 32 -9.10 -7.73 -9.18
CA LYS A 32 -10.52 -7.76 -8.82
C LYS A 32 -10.69 -7.17 -7.42
N PRO A 33 -11.53 -6.13 -7.25
CA PRO A 33 -11.82 -5.58 -5.94
C PRO A 33 -12.30 -6.64 -4.95
N ARG A 34 -11.94 -6.52 -3.68
CA ARG A 34 -12.30 -7.47 -2.62
C ARG A 34 -13.06 -6.78 -1.51
N ILE A 35 -14.03 -7.50 -0.95
CA ILE A 35 -14.69 -7.07 0.27
C ILE A 35 -13.84 -7.57 1.44
N VAL A 36 -13.31 -6.63 2.20
CA VAL A 36 -12.51 -6.88 3.39
C VAL A 36 -13.13 -6.22 4.60
N GLN A 37 -12.99 -6.86 5.74
CA GLN A 37 -13.19 -6.27 7.04
C GLN A 37 -11.83 -5.79 7.52
N VAL A 38 -11.78 -4.57 8.02
CA VAL A 38 -10.56 -3.97 8.58
C VAL A 38 -10.89 -3.39 9.94
N ASP A 39 -10.15 -3.82 10.94
CA ASP A 39 -10.25 -3.32 12.30
C ASP A 39 -9.04 -2.42 12.53
N PHE A 40 -9.28 -1.15 12.85
CA PHE A 40 -8.27 -0.17 13.23
C PHE A 40 -8.43 0.10 14.72
N ASP A 41 -7.50 -0.40 15.55
CA ASP A 41 -7.60 -0.35 17.01
C ASP A 41 -9.01 -0.80 17.46
N ASP A 42 -9.88 0.12 17.92
CA ASP A 42 -11.22 -0.19 18.41
C ASP A 42 -12.35 0.01 17.38
N ALA A 43 -12.03 0.39 16.15
CA ALA A 43 -13.02 0.69 15.11
C ALA A 43 -13.00 -0.33 13.99
N GLN A 44 -14.17 -0.85 13.62
CA GLN A 44 -14.34 -1.83 12.56
C GLN A 44 -14.99 -1.23 11.31
N TYR A 45 -14.42 -1.55 10.15
CA TYR A 45 -14.89 -1.09 8.86
C TYR A 45 -15.04 -2.23 7.85
N HIS A 46 -15.94 -2.04 6.90
CA HIS A 46 -16.10 -2.93 5.75
C HIS A 46 -15.88 -2.15 4.47
N PHE A 47 -14.93 -2.59 3.67
CA PHE A 47 -14.59 -1.92 2.42
C PHE A 47 -14.65 -2.88 1.24
N ASN A 48 -15.14 -2.38 0.12
CA ASN A 48 -14.86 -2.98 -1.18
C ASN A 48 -13.64 -2.25 -1.76
N ILE A 49 -12.45 -2.84 -1.61
CA ILE A 49 -11.19 -2.17 -1.90
C ILE A 49 -10.54 -2.64 -3.19
N PHE A 50 -9.87 -1.70 -3.83
CA PHE A 50 -8.90 -1.96 -4.88
C PHE A 50 -7.54 -2.30 -4.26
N SER A 51 -7.04 -1.48 -3.36
CA SER A 51 -5.79 -1.71 -2.62
C SER A 51 -5.81 -1.03 -1.26
N MET A 52 -4.91 -1.47 -0.40
CA MET A 52 -4.63 -0.84 0.88
C MET A 52 -3.11 -0.79 1.07
N SER A 53 -2.61 0.35 1.50
CA SER A 53 -1.23 0.54 1.90
C SER A 53 -1.19 0.89 3.37
N ALA A 54 -0.24 0.30 4.11
CA ALA A 54 0.00 0.58 5.51
C ALA A 54 1.50 0.72 5.74
N GLY A 55 1.91 1.69 6.53
CA GLY A 55 3.33 1.93 6.81
C GLY A 55 3.58 3.19 7.61
N ILE A 56 4.84 3.46 7.87
CA ILE A 56 5.30 4.62 8.64
C ILE A 56 6.03 5.67 7.78
N CYS A 57 6.28 5.39 6.50
CA CYS A 57 6.97 6.29 5.58
C CYS A 57 6.08 6.68 4.41
N LYS A 58 6.26 7.91 3.90
CA LYS A 58 5.42 8.48 2.83
C LYS A 58 5.50 7.71 1.51
N PHE A 59 6.68 7.18 1.18
CA PHE A 59 6.97 6.59 -0.13
C PHE A 59 7.01 5.07 -0.07
N ASN A 60 6.50 4.46 -1.11
CA ASN A 60 6.54 3.03 -1.34
C ASN A 60 7.07 2.77 -2.76
N GLY A 61 7.46 1.57 -3.09
CA GLY A 61 8.09 1.12 -4.32
C GLY A 61 8.01 2.05 -5.54
N GLY A 62 9.16 2.35 -6.15
CA GLY A 62 9.24 3.22 -7.33
C GLY A 62 8.97 4.70 -7.09
N GLY A 63 9.06 5.21 -5.85
CA GLY A 63 8.86 6.62 -5.51
C GLY A 63 7.38 7.07 -5.45
N MET A 64 6.44 6.13 -5.36
CA MET A 64 5.03 6.45 -5.19
C MET A 64 4.75 6.91 -3.76
N MET A 65 4.15 8.08 -3.59
CA MET A 65 3.78 8.65 -2.29
C MET A 65 2.41 8.09 -1.85
N GLN A 66 2.39 6.83 -1.43
CA GLN A 66 1.15 6.13 -1.08
C GLN A 66 0.60 6.51 0.31
N LEU A 67 1.45 7.03 1.19
CA LEU A 67 1.12 7.43 2.56
C LEU A 67 1.57 8.87 2.82
N PRO A 68 0.99 9.88 2.14
CA PRO A 68 1.50 11.26 2.17
C PRO A 68 1.45 11.91 3.56
N ASN A 69 0.61 11.42 4.47
CA ASN A 69 0.46 11.91 5.83
C ASN A 69 1.39 11.21 6.83
N ALA A 70 2.17 10.21 6.41
CA ALA A 70 2.97 9.39 7.31
C ALA A 70 4.09 10.20 8.01
N ILE A 71 4.21 9.97 9.31
CA ILE A 71 5.25 10.52 10.19
C ILE A 71 5.92 9.34 10.89
N PRO A 72 7.18 9.00 10.57
CA PRO A 72 7.79 7.73 10.96
C PRO A 72 8.00 7.50 12.45
N ASP A 73 8.03 8.56 13.27
CA ASP A 73 8.37 8.50 14.69
C ASP A 73 7.21 8.88 15.64
N ASP A 74 6.00 9.06 15.11
CA ASP A 74 4.83 9.47 15.90
C ASP A 74 4.08 8.31 16.59
N GLY A 75 4.54 7.07 16.35
CA GLY A 75 3.98 5.87 17.00
C GLY A 75 2.68 5.37 16.37
N LEU A 76 2.38 5.76 15.14
CA LEU A 76 1.20 5.32 14.40
C LEU A 76 1.58 4.71 13.04
N ILE A 77 0.75 3.81 12.57
CA ILE A 77 0.75 3.30 11.21
C ILE A 77 -0.20 4.18 10.41
N ASP A 78 0.28 4.79 9.35
CA ASP A 78 -0.57 5.45 8.37
C ASP A 78 -1.14 4.42 7.40
N ILE A 79 -2.43 4.55 7.09
CA ILE A 79 -3.15 3.63 6.21
C ILE A 79 -3.87 4.42 5.13
N THR A 80 -3.71 4.02 3.89
CA THR A 80 -4.48 4.53 2.75
C THR A 80 -5.27 3.40 2.13
N VAL A 81 -6.59 3.56 2.07
CA VAL A 81 -7.52 2.61 1.47
C VAL A 81 -8.05 3.19 0.16
N ILE A 82 -7.75 2.55 -0.94
CA ILE A 82 -8.34 2.85 -2.25
C ILE A 82 -9.54 1.92 -2.44
N LYS A 83 -10.75 2.48 -2.38
CA LYS A 83 -11.99 1.75 -2.63
C LYS A 83 -12.09 1.35 -4.09
N LYS A 84 -13.05 0.49 -4.42
CA LYS A 84 -13.32 0.10 -5.82
C LYS A 84 -13.48 1.33 -6.72
N VAL A 85 -12.65 1.42 -7.74
CA VAL A 85 -12.63 2.46 -8.77
C VAL A 85 -12.58 1.83 -10.16
N GLY A 86 -12.99 2.56 -11.18
CA GLY A 86 -12.84 2.14 -12.57
C GLY A 86 -11.41 2.35 -13.09
N LEU A 87 -11.04 1.62 -14.15
CA LEU A 87 -9.70 1.70 -14.76
C LEU A 87 -9.38 3.11 -15.23
N GLY A 88 -10.33 3.81 -15.84
CA GLY A 88 -10.12 5.20 -16.28
C GLY A 88 -9.74 6.14 -15.15
N THR A 89 -10.39 5.99 -13.99
CA THR A 89 -10.05 6.75 -12.79
C THR A 89 -8.66 6.42 -12.29
N LEU A 90 -8.27 5.13 -12.26
CA LEU A 90 -6.93 4.72 -11.84
C LEU A 90 -5.86 5.34 -12.74
N LEU A 91 -6.04 5.28 -14.05
CA LEU A 91 -5.09 5.87 -15.02
C LEU A 91 -5.00 7.39 -14.87
N ALA A 92 -6.13 8.07 -14.68
CA ALA A 92 -6.15 9.53 -14.46
C ALA A 92 -5.44 9.94 -13.16
N GLN A 93 -5.43 9.07 -12.14
CA GLN A 93 -4.82 9.34 -10.84
C GLN A 93 -3.34 8.91 -10.74
N LEU A 94 -2.75 8.27 -11.78
CA LEU A 94 -1.36 7.79 -11.73
C LEU A 94 -0.36 8.90 -11.38
N ARG A 95 -0.49 10.09 -11.99
CA ARG A 95 0.38 11.23 -11.67
C ARG A 95 0.21 11.68 -10.21
N ASN A 96 -1.01 11.69 -9.72
CA ASN A 96 -1.33 12.10 -8.36
C ASN A 96 -0.80 11.12 -7.31
N LEU A 97 -0.54 9.87 -7.69
CA LEU A 97 0.09 8.87 -6.82
C LEU A 97 1.54 9.23 -6.46
N TYR A 98 2.26 9.89 -7.37
CA TYR A 98 3.64 10.36 -7.09
C TYR A 98 3.69 11.65 -6.26
N THR A 99 2.64 12.47 -6.32
CA THR A 99 2.55 13.74 -5.58
C THR A 99 1.75 13.63 -4.28
N GLY A 100 1.19 12.45 -3.97
CA GLY A 100 0.30 12.25 -2.83
C GLY A 100 -1.08 12.87 -2.98
N GLN A 101 -1.38 13.59 -4.07
CA GLN A 101 -2.66 14.29 -4.26
C GLN A 101 -3.85 13.35 -4.45
N PHE A 102 -3.62 12.08 -4.79
CA PHE A 102 -4.66 11.07 -4.97
C PHE A 102 -5.52 10.85 -3.72
N ILE A 103 -5.00 11.14 -2.51
CA ILE A 103 -5.78 11.02 -1.26
C ILE A 103 -6.99 11.96 -1.19
N LYS A 104 -7.02 13.02 -2.01
CA LYS A 104 -8.16 13.95 -2.13
C LYS A 104 -9.33 13.35 -2.92
N HIS A 105 -9.13 12.20 -3.58
CA HIS A 105 -10.19 11.56 -4.35
C HIS A 105 -11.23 10.92 -3.43
N PRO A 106 -12.56 11.07 -3.67
CA PRO A 106 -13.63 10.59 -2.76
C PRO A 106 -13.67 9.06 -2.58
N LYS A 107 -13.00 8.31 -3.45
CA LYS A 107 -12.83 6.85 -3.31
C LYS A 107 -11.58 6.45 -2.51
N VAL A 108 -10.83 7.40 -1.98
CA VAL A 108 -9.68 7.16 -1.12
C VAL A 108 -10.04 7.60 0.31
N ALA A 109 -9.65 6.79 1.28
CA ALA A 109 -9.79 7.11 2.68
C ALA A 109 -8.44 6.87 3.38
N THR A 110 -8.10 7.73 4.32
CA THR A 110 -6.87 7.60 5.13
C THR A 110 -7.24 7.37 6.58
N PHE A 111 -6.46 6.55 7.26
CA PHE A 111 -6.60 6.21 8.67
C PHE A 111 -5.25 6.21 9.34
N ARG A 112 -5.25 6.21 10.66
CA ARG A 112 -4.06 6.04 11.49
C ARG A 112 -4.40 5.14 12.67
N ALA A 113 -3.54 4.18 12.96
CA ALA A 113 -3.77 3.21 14.03
C ALA A 113 -2.45 2.66 14.58
N GLN A 114 -2.46 2.10 15.78
CA GLN A 114 -1.31 1.34 16.30
C GLN A 114 -1.36 -0.12 15.84
N LYS A 115 -2.57 -0.62 15.59
CA LYS A 115 -2.82 -2.00 15.17
C LYS A 115 -3.87 -2.04 14.08
N VAL A 116 -3.63 -2.88 13.08
CA VAL A 116 -4.54 -3.09 11.96
C VAL A 116 -4.75 -4.58 11.77
N LYS A 117 -6.01 -5.03 11.81
CA LYS A 117 -6.38 -6.40 11.50
C LYS A 117 -7.20 -6.41 10.22
N ILE A 118 -6.89 -7.31 9.30
CA ILE A 118 -7.54 -7.40 7.99
C ILE A 118 -8.02 -8.81 7.79
N GLU A 119 -9.32 -8.94 7.52
CA GLU A 119 -9.96 -10.20 7.18
C GLU A 119 -10.62 -10.13 5.80
N CYS A 120 -10.52 -11.20 5.04
CA CYS A 120 -11.20 -11.33 3.75
C CYS A 120 -12.12 -12.54 3.78
N LYS A 121 -13.43 -12.30 3.90
CA LYS A 121 -14.43 -13.38 3.99
C LYS A 121 -14.61 -14.16 2.70
N LYS A 122 -14.30 -13.54 1.54
CA LYS A 122 -14.49 -14.19 0.24
C LYS A 122 -13.36 -13.87 -0.72
N GLY A 123 -12.67 -14.91 -1.17
CA GLY A 123 -11.54 -14.80 -2.07
C GLY A 123 -10.20 -14.68 -1.34
N ARG A 124 -9.17 -14.25 -2.06
CA ARG A 124 -7.80 -14.10 -1.54
C ARG A 124 -7.43 -12.62 -1.56
N PHE A 125 -7.02 -12.09 -0.43
CA PHE A 125 -6.43 -10.77 -0.31
C PHE A 125 -4.97 -10.94 0.08
N MET A 126 -4.07 -10.59 -0.83
CA MET A 126 -2.63 -10.81 -0.68
C MET A 126 -1.98 -9.64 0.01
N MET A 127 -0.96 -9.92 0.81
CA MET A 127 -0.09 -8.94 1.43
C MET A 127 1.32 -9.04 0.84
N GLU A 128 1.89 -7.88 0.59
CA GLU A 128 3.31 -7.70 0.23
C GLU A 128 3.92 -6.70 1.23
N ALA A 129 5.10 -6.98 1.74
CA ALA A 129 5.88 -6.06 2.56
C ALA A 129 7.30 -6.03 2.02
N ASP A 130 7.83 -4.83 1.79
CA ASP A 130 9.19 -4.56 1.30
C ASP A 130 9.58 -5.37 0.04
N GLY A 131 8.57 -5.62 -0.81
CA GLY A 131 8.74 -6.39 -2.05
C GLY A 131 8.57 -7.91 -1.91
N GLU A 132 8.35 -8.41 -0.69
CA GLU A 132 8.14 -9.83 -0.41
C GLU A 132 6.66 -10.15 -0.23
N SER A 133 6.23 -11.31 -0.75
CA SER A 133 4.86 -11.80 -0.57
C SER A 133 4.72 -12.53 0.76
N LEU A 134 3.86 -12.03 1.63
CA LEU A 134 3.61 -12.61 2.96
C LEU A 134 2.36 -13.51 3.01
N GLY A 135 1.80 -13.85 1.86
CA GLY A 135 0.63 -14.73 1.78
C GLY A 135 -0.70 -13.98 1.70
N HIS A 136 -1.73 -14.51 2.36
CA HIS A 136 -3.12 -14.06 2.22
C HIS A 136 -3.75 -13.78 3.57
N ALA A 137 -4.72 -12.86 3.61
CA ALA A 137 -5.53 -12.61 4.80
C ALA A 137 -6.08 -13.92 5.41
N PRO A 138 -6.23 -13.99 6.77
CA PRO A 138 -6.17 -12.85 7.68
C PRO A 138 -4.75 -12.38 8.01
N PHE A 139 -4.59 -11.04 8.21
CA PHE A 139 -3.34 -10.42 8.64
C PHE A 139 -3.57 -9.58 9.88
N GLU A 140 -2.54 -9.47 10.68
CA GLU A 140 -2.44 -8.50 11.74
C GLU A 140 -1.11 -7.77 11.62
N VAL A 141 -1.16 -6.44 11.63
CA VAL A 141 0.00 -5.56 11.57
C VAL A 141 -0.03 -4.68 12.81
N SER A 142 1.03 -4.68 13.56
CA SER A 142 1.21 -3.82 14.74
C SER A 142 2.52 -3.08 14.66
N LEU A 143 2.53 -1.86 15.19
CA LEU A 143 3.73 -1.05 15.28
C LEU A 143 4.56 -1.47 16.49
N LEU A 144 5.88 -1.57 16.30
CA LEU A 144 6.87 -1.65 17.37
C LEU A 144 7.58 -0.28 17.48
N PRO A 145 7.14 0.60 18.37
CA PRO A 145 7.69 1.94 18.45
C PRO A 145 9.18 1.90 18.81
N LYS A 146 9.98 2.79 18.18
CA LYS A 146 11.40 2.95 18.46
C LYS A 146 12.27 1.69 18.33
N ALA A 147 11.82 0.70 17.55
CA ALA A 147 12.52 -0.56 17.33
C ALA A 147 13.82 -0.38 16.51
N LEU A 148 13.89 0.64 15.67
CA LEU A 148 15.06 0.95 14.84
C LEU A 148 15.57 2.36 15.12
N ARG A 149 16.90 2.52 15.07
CA ARG A 149 17.57 3.83 15.06
C ARG A 149 18.09 4.09 13.65
N ILE A 150 17.65 5.18 13.05
CA ILE A 150 18.05 5.57 11.70
C ILE A 150 18.84 6.89 11.79
N ILE A 151 20.01 6.94 11.15
CA ILE A 151 20.79 8.16 11.02
C ILE A 151 20.19 8.99 9.88
N VAL A 152 19.79 10.21 10.18
CA VAL A 152 19.24 11.15 9.20
C VAL A 152 20.12 12.39 9.09
N GLY A 153 20.09 13.06 7.94
CA GLY A 153 20.81 14.34 7.76
C GLY A 153 20.22 15.43 8.65
N LYS A 154 21.05 16.46 8.96
CA LYS A 154 20.62 17.58 9.81
C LYS A 154 19.42 18.38 9.29
N GLU A 155 19.16 18.33 8.00
CA GLU A 155 18.05 19.02 7.32
C GLU A 155 16.83 18.10 7.10
N TYR A 156 16.83 16.93 7.71
CA TYR A 156 15.75 15.97 7.53
C TYR A 156 14.55 16.39 8.41
N GLY A 157 13.50 16.87 7.75
CA GLY A 157 12.18 17.14 8.36
C GLY A 157 11.13 16.21 7.78
N TRP A 158 10.22 15.75 8.61
CA TRP A 158 9.09 14.91 8.23
C TRP A 158 7.98 15.69 7.52
#